data_b200f30b8724117f4ced0cc1ae133b63
#
_entry.id   b200f30b8724117f4ced0cc1ae133b63
#
_cell.length_a   1.000
_cell.length_b   1.000
_cell.length_c   1.000
_cell.angle_alpha   90.00
_cell.angle_beta   90.00
_cell.angle_gamma   90.00
#
_symmetry.space_group_name_H-M   'P 1'
#
loop_
_entity.id
_entity.type
_entity.pdbx_description
1 polymer ?
#
loop_
_entity_poly.entity_id
_entity_poly.type
_entity_poly.pdbx_seq_one_letter_code
_entity_poly.pdbx_strand_id
1 'polypeptide(L)'
;NAMRAAGFLVGLSTAILDILKGAGTVWLAKYFFPDNYWLIAFAPVFAILGHNYSIFLAQRNDEGKLKLGGGAGGAASLGGSLGFWWPSGIIIFILAVLIFYFVGYASVTTISIALLSTFIFAYKAIVDGWPWAYAVYGLIATSLLLWSLRPNIKRLLAGDDRLHGFRKTM
;
A
#
# COMPACT_ATOMS: atom_id res chain seq x y z
N ASN A 1 -6.97 5.78 9.82
CA ASN A 1 -8.06 5.41 10.74
C ASN A 1 -7.55 5.23 12.18
N ALA A 2 -6.46 4.47 12.41
CA ALA A 2 -5.87 4.26 13.74
C ALA A 2 -5.44 5.58 14.39
N MET A 3 -4.80 6.49 13.64
CA MET A 3 -4.39 7.80 14.15
C MET A 3 -5.59 8.63 14.60
N ARG A 4 -6.72 8.57 13.90
CA ARG A 4 -7.96 9.29 14.28
C ARG A 4 -8.67 8.66 15.47
N ALA A 5 -8.59 7.35 15.61
CA ALA A 5 -9.27 6.62 16.68
C ALA A 5 -8.48 6.64 17.99
N ALA A 6 -7.14 6.57 17.94
CA ALA A 6 -6.30 6.32 19.10
C ALA A 6 -5.03 7.22 19.18
N GLY A 7 -4.96 8.29 18.38
CA GLY A 7 -3.91 9.28 18.41
C GLY A 7 -2.70 8.96 17.52
N PHE A 8 -1.75 9.92 17.48
CA PHE A 8 -0.61 9.91 16.56
C PHE A 8 0.32 8.70 16.77
N LEU A 9 0.69 8.39 18.00
CA LEU A 9 1.61 7.28 18.29
C LEU A 9 1.06 5.93 17.86
N VAL A 10 -0.23 5.67 18.12
CA VAL A 10 -0.89 4.43 17.70
C VAL A 10 -0.97 4.35 16.19
N GLY A 11 -1.30 5.45 15.52
CA GLY A 11 -1.34 5.51 14.07
C GLY A 11 0.03 5.27 13.43
N LEU A 12 1.09 5.86 14.00
CA LEU A 12 2.47 5.66 13.54
C LEU A 12 2.92 4.21 13.73
N SER A 13 2.69 3.65 14.93
CA SER A 13 3.04 2.26 15.22
C SER A 13 2.32 1.29 14.27
N THR A 14 1.03 1.53 14.01
CA THR A 14 0.26 0.73 13.04
C THR A 14 0.86 0.82 11.64
N ALA A 15 1.24 2.01 11.19
CA ALA A 15 1.85 2.19 9.87
C ALA A 15 3.20 1.45 9.77
N ILE A 16 4.04 1.53 10.80
CA ILE A 16 5.32 0.81 10.86
C ILE A 16 5.08 -0.71 10.81
N LEU A 17 4.16 -1.24 11.60
CA LEU A 17 3.83 -2.66 11.60
C LEU A 17 3.27 -3.12 10.25
N ASP A 18 2.48 -2.31 9.58
CA ASP A 18 1.96 -2.60 8.25
C ASP A 18 3.07 -2.62 7.18
N ILE A 19 4.05 -1.71 7.27
CA ILE A 19 5.25 -1.74 6.42
C ILE A 19 6.07 -3.00 6.70
N LEU A 20 6.33 -3.29 7.97
CA LEU A 20 7.10 -4.47 8.36
C LEU A 20 6.40 -5.77 7.95
N LYS A 21 5.08 -5.84 8.03
CA LYS A 21 4.31 -6.98 7.54
C LYS A 21 4.51 -7.19 6.04
N GLY A 22 4.41 -6.13 5.23
CA GLY A 22 4.67 -6.19 3.80
C GLY A 22 6.10 -6.63 3.47
N ALA A 23 7.10 -6.02 4.11
CA ALA A 23 8.50 -6.36 3.91
C ALA A 23 8.83 -7.78 4.40
N GLY A 24 8.28 -8.16 5.55
CA GLY A 24 8.49 -9.48 6.17
C GLY A 24 8.03 -10.63 5.29
N THR A 25 6.90 -10.48 4.57
CA THR A 25 6.47 -11.52 3.61
C THR A 25 7.47 -11.70 2.48
N VAL A 26 8.07 -10.62 1.98
CA VAL A 26 9.11 -10.68 0.94
C VAL A 26 10.39 -11.34 1.49
N TRP A 27 10.82 -10.96 2.69
CA TRP A 27 12.03 -11.52 3.30
C TRP A 27 11.88 -13.00 3.59
N LEU A 28 10.72 -13.43 4.11
CA LEU A 28 10.42 -14.84 4.31
C LEU A 28 10.39 -15.62 2.99
N ALA A 29 9.74 -15.06 1.96
CA ALA A 29 9.70 -15.67 0.64
C ALA A 29 11.10 -15.81 0.03
N LYS A 30 11.95 -14.80 0.15
CA LYS A 30 13.35 -14.87 -0.29
C LYS A 30 14.17 -15.89 0.48
N TYR A 31 13.90 -16.05 1.77
CA TYR A 31 14.61 -17.00 2.61
C TYR A 31 14.28 -18.46 2.24
N PHE A 32 12.99 -18.76 2.05
CA PHE A 32 12.54 -20.12 1.77
C PHE A 32 12.56 -20.49 0.28
N PHE A 33 12.45 -19.52 -0.62
CA PHE A 33 12.31 -19.73 -2.07
C PHE A 33 13.12 -18.71 -2.87
N PRO A 34 14.47 -18.66 -2.69
CA PRO A 34 15.32 -17.58 -3.24
C PRO A 34 15.25 -17.47 -4.77
N ASP A 35 15.05 -18.59 -5.47
CA ASP A 35 15.05 -18.64 -6.93
C ASP A 35 13.67 -18.49 -7.56
N ASN A 36 12.60 -18.41 -6.74
CA ASN A 36 11.23 -18.27 -7.24
C ASN A 36 10.77 -16.82 -7.15
N TYR A 37 11.15 -16.00 -8.13
CA TYR A 37 10.80 -14.58 -8.16
C TYR A 37 9.29 -14.31 -8.20
N TRP A 38 8.49 -15.22 -8.77
CA TRP A 38 7.04 -15.07 -8.77
C TRP A 38 6.44 -15.29 -7.38
N LEU A 39 6.89 -16.29 -6.65
CA LEU A 39 6.44 -16.52 -5.28
C LEU A 39 6.86 -15.33 -4.38
N ILE A 40 8.08 -14.84 -4.53
CA ILE A 40 8.58 -13.67 -3.83
C ILE A 40 7.70 -12.45 -4.14
N ALA A 41 7.30 -12.24 -5.39
CA ALA A 41 6.46 -11.12 -5.83
C ALA A 41 5.01 -11.23 -5.31
N PHE A 42 4.44 -12.43 -5.26
CA PHE A 42 3.07 -12.64 -4.79
C PHE A 42 2.94 -12.60 -3.25
N ALA A 43 3.98 -12.89 -2.49
CA ALA A 43 3.93 -12.90 -1.04
C ALA A 43 3.39 -11.57 -0.43
N PRO A 44 3.88 -10.38 -0.81
CA PRO A 44 3.34 -9.12 -0.31
C PRO A 44 1.94 -8.78 -0.88
N VAL A 45 1.52 -9.36 -2.02
CA VAL A 45 0.13 -9.22 -2.51
C VAL A 45 -0.84 -9.81 -1.50
N PHE A 46 -0.55 -10.99 -0.95
CA PHE A 46 -1.37 -11.59 0.10
C PHE A 46 -1.36 -10.79 1.39
N ALA A 47 -0.24 -10.12 1.73
CA ALA A 47 -0.22 -9.21 2.88
C ALA A 47 -1.14 -7.99 2.67
N ILE A 48 -1.20 -7.44 1.44
CA ILE A 48 -2.12 -6.36 1.07
C ILE A 48 -3.57 -6.85 1.15
N LEU A 49 -3.89 -8.02 0.59
CA LEU A 49 -5.22 -8.61 0.63
C LEU A 49 -5.69 -8.82 2.08
N GLY A 50 -4.86 -9.44 2.93
CA GLY A 50 -5.17 -9.65 4.34
C GLY A 50 -5.32 -8.35 5.14
N HIS A 51 -4.61 -7.29 4.74
CA HIS A 51 -4.77 -5.95 5.33
C HIS A 51 -6.09 -5.30 4.89
N ASN A 52 -6.48 -5.43 3.62
CA ASN A 52 -7.68 -4.81 3.08
C ASN A 52 -8.96 -5.53 3.50
N TYR A 53 -8.89 -6.84 3.69
CA TYR A 53 -10.02 -7.74 4.00
C TYR A 53 -9.72 -8.59 5.23
N SER A 54 -9.51 -7.92 6.37
CA SER A 54 -9.19 -8.61 7.63
C SER A 54 -10.41 -9.31 8.21
N ILE A 55 -10.26 -10.61 8.47
CA ILE A 55 -11.26 -11.43 9.17
C ILE A 55 -11.41 -10.95 10.62
N PHE A 56 -10.34 -10.46 11.24
CA PHE A 56 -10.35 -9.94 12.61
C PHE A 56 -11.17 -8.66 12.77
N LEU A 57 -11.43 -7.94 11.68
CA LEU A 57 -12.24 -6.72 11.65
C LEU A 57 -13.59 -6.96 10.96
N ALA A 58 -13.99 -8.23 10.83
CA ALA A 58 -15.25 -8.59 10.24
C ALA A 58 -16.42 -8.16 11.13
N GLN A 59 -17.42 -7.51 10.56
CA GLN A 59 -18.65 -7.08 11.20
C GLN A 59 -19.85 -7.58 10.41
N ARG A 60 -20.95 -7.85 11.08
CA ARG A 60 -22.22 -8.08 10.39
C ARG A 60 -22.92 -6.75 10.13
N ASN A 61 -23.37 -6.52 8.91
CA ASN A 61 -24.21 -5.37 8.59
C ASN A 61 -25.65 -5.60 9.09
N ASP A 62 -26.50 -4.57 8.97
CA ASP A 62 -27.89 -4.61 9.41
C ASP A 62 -28.72 -5.71 8.72
N GLU A 63 -28.28 -6.19 7.56
CA GLU A 63 -28.87 -7.31 6.80
C GLU A 63 -28.29 -8.68 7.23
N GLY A 64 -27.46 -8.75 8.27
CA GLY A 64 -26.81 -9.97 8.73
C GLY A 64 -25.66 -10.49 7.85
N LYS A 65 -25.30 -9.79 6.78
CA LYS A 65 -24.19 -10.18 5.87
C LYS A 65 -22.84 -9.83 6.48
N LEU A 66 -21.88 -10.74 6.35
CA LEU A 66 -20.50 -10.53 6.81
C LEU A 66 -19.81 -9.49 5.92
N LYS A 67 -19.35 -8.39 6.53
CA LYS A 67 -18.52 -7.37 5.89
C LYS A 67 -17.14 -7.42 6.49
N LEU A 68 -16.15 -7.76 5.67
CA LEU A 68 -14.73 -7.72 6.08
C LEU A 68 -14.29 -6.26 6.20
N GLY A 69 -13.65 -5.94 7.29
CA GLY A 69 -13.03 -4.64 7.56
C GLY A 69 -11.57 -4.63 7.19
N GLY A 70 -10.98 -3.44 7.02
CA GLY A 70 -9.55 -3.32 6.75
C GLY A 70 -9.14 -1.91 6.36
N GLY A 71 -7.86 -1.76 5.99
CA GLY A 71 -7.30 -0.54 5.45
C GLY A 71 -7.24 -0.52 3.93
N ALA A 72 -6.54 0.46 3.36
CA ALA A 72 -6.35 0.57 1.92
C ALA A 72 -5.13 -0.21 1.40
N GLY A 73 -4.22 -0.65 2.28
CA GLY A 73 -3.06 -1.44 1.94
C GLY A 73 -1.81 -0.65 1.49
N GLY A 74 -1.84 0.68 1.55
CA GLY A 74 -0.71 1.50 1.10
C GLY A 74 0.59 1.25 1.87
N ALA A 75 0.53 1.18 3.20
CA ALA A 75 1.69 0.90 4.04
C ALA A 75 2.24 -0.53 3.80
N ALA A 76 1.36 -1.52 3.64
CA ALA A 76 1.77 -2.89 3.30
C ALA A 76 2.40 -2.96 1.89
N SER A 77 1.87 -2.19 0.93
CA SER A 77 2.44 -2.07 -0.42
C SER A 77 3.82 -1.42 -0.39
N LEU A 78 4.02 -0.34 0.37
CA LEU A 78 5.33 0.25 0.59
C LEU A 78 6.32 -0.77 1.18
N GLY A 79 5.85 -1.55 2.15
CA GLY A 79 6.63 -2.63 2.77
C GLY A 79 7.07 -3.69 1.77
N GLY A 80 6.19 -4.12 0.87
CA GLY A 80 6.56 -5.04 -0.21
C GLY A 80 7.70 -4.51 -1.07
N SER A 81 7.61 -3.25 -1.50
CA SER A 81 8.65 -2.58 -2.28
C SER A 81 9.98 -2.51 -1.52
N LEU A 82 9.93 -2.12 -0.24
CA LEU A 82 11.09 -2.11 0.65
C LEU A 82 11.73 -3.50 0.77
N GLY A 83 10.91 -4.56 0.86
CA GLY A 83 11.36 -5.94 0.95
C GLY A 83 12.08 -6.43 -0.31
N PHE A 84 11.66 -6.01 -1.51
CA PHE A 84 12.36 -6.34 -2.76
C PHE A 84 13.70 -5.62 -2.84
N TRP A 85 13.71 -4.34 -2.57
CA TRP A 85 14.88 -3.48 -2.64
C TRP A 85 14.71 -2.30 -1.69
N TRP A 86 15.49 -2.26 -0.62
CA TRP A 86 15.31 -1.26 0.43
C TRP A 86 15.33 0.21 -0.05
N PRO A 87 16.14 0.61 -1.08
CA PRO A 87 16.12 1.99 -1.54
C PRO A 87 14.78 2.36 -2.19
N SER A 88 14.08 1.41 -2.83
CA SER A 88 12.76 1.71 -3.40
C SER A 88 11.77 2.13 -2.33
N GLY A 89 11.80 1.50 -1.16
CA GLY A 89 10.95 1.86 -0.03
C GLY A 89 11.19 3.31 0.42
N ILE A 90 12.45 3.74 0.51
CA ILE A 90 12.81 5.12 0.88
C ILE A 90 12.38 6.12 -0.20
N ILE A 91 12.69 5.84 -1.48
CA ILE A 91 12.31 6.70 -2.60
C ILE A 91 10.79 6.89 -2.65
N ILE A 92 10.04 5.79 -2.58
CA ILE A 92 8.57 5.82 -2.60
C ILE A 92 8.03 6.56 -1.39
N PHE A 93 8.59 6.34 -0.20
CA PHE A 93 8.18 7.03 1.02
C PHE A 93 8.35 8.56 0.90
N ILE A 94 9.53 9.02 0.46
CA ILE A 94 9.78 10.45 0.26
C ILE A 94 8.79 11.04 -0.75
N LEU A 95 8.61 10.39 -1.90
CA LEU A 95 7.66 10.84 -2.92
C LEU A 95 6.22 10.82 -2.40
N ALA A 96 5.83 9.82 -1.63
CA ALA A 96 4.51 9.76 -1.02
C ALA A 96 4.27 10.92 -0.03
N VAL A 97 5.28 11.27 0.78
CA VAL A 97 5.21 12.44 1.68
C VAL A 97 5.05 13.74 0.88
N LEU A 98 5.82 13.91 -0.19
CA LEU A 98 5.70 15.08 -1.08
C LEU A 98 4.31 15.14 -1.75
N ILE A 99 3.83 14.03 -2.29
CA ILE A 99 2.48 13.95 -2.88
C ILE A 99 1.42 14.29 -1.82
N PHE A 100 1.52 13.71 -0.62
CA PHE A 100 0.57 14.00 0.45
C PHE A 100 0.58 15.49 0.85
N TYR A 101 1.76 16.09 0.92
CA TYR A 101 1.90 17.50 1.30
C TYR A 101 1.36 18.45 0.24
N PHE A 102 1.75 18.25 -1.05
CA PHE A 102 1.40 19.19 -2.14
C PHE A 102 0.04 18.89 -2.77
N VAL A 103 -0.34 17.62 -2.96
CA VAL A 103 -1.62 17.24 -3.57
C VAL A 103 -2.74 17.20 -2.53
N GLY A 104 -2.45 16.77 -1.30
CA GLY A 104 -3.34 16.86 -0.15
C GLY A 104 -4.41 15.78 -0.05
N TYR A 105 -4.43 14.76 -0.91
CA TYR A 105 -5.40 13.67 -0.85
C TYR A 105 -4.73 12.35 -0.46
N ALA A 106 -5.17 11.79 0.67
CA ALA A 106 -4.65 10.51 1.17
C ALA A 106 -4.88 9.35 0.20
N SER A 107 -6.02 9.33 -0.51
CA SER A 107 -6.33 8.32 -1.52
C SER A 107 -5.34 8.37 -2.69
N VAL A 108 -5.03 9.56 -3.21
CA VAL A 108 -4.06 9.76 -4.28
C VAL A 108 -2.67 9.30 -3.84
N THR A 109 -2.22 9.74 -2.65
CA THR A 109 -0.94 9.32 -2.09
C THR A 109 -0.83 7.80 -1.97
N THR A 110 -1.87 7.16 -1.46
CA THR A 110 -1.89 5.70 -1.28
C THR A 110 -1.77 4.96 -2.62
N ILE A 111 -2.50 5.38 -3.64
CA ILE A 111 -2.42 4.78 -4.99
C ILE A 111 -1.05 5.03 -5.61
N SER A 112 -0.49 6.23 -5.43
CA SER A 112 0.82 6.59 -5.95
C SER A 112 1.95 5.70 -5.40
N ILE A 113 1.86 5.21 -4.16
CA ILE A 113 2.84 4.28 -3.59
C ILE A 113 2.97 3.02 -4.46
N ALA A 114 1.87 2.36 -4.80
CA ALA A 114 1.89 1.14 -5.60
C ALA A 114 2.26 1.42 -7.07
N LEU A 115 1.80 2.55 -7.62
CA LEU A 115 2.13 2.96 -8.98
C LEU A 115 3.63 3.27 -9.12
N LEU A 116 4.23 3.99 -8.17
CA LEU A 116 5.67 4.24 -8.13
C LEU A 116 6.48 2.94 -8.01
N SER A 117 5.98 1.97 -7.22
CA SER A 117 6.58 0.63 -7.16
C SER A 117 6.61 -0.02 -8.54
N THR A 118 5.50 0.04 -9.29
CA THR A 118 5.43 -0.49 -10.65
C THR A 118 6.50 0.13 -11.54
N PHE A 119 6.61 1.45 -11.57
CA PHE A 119 7.57 2.15 -12.43
C PHE A 119 9.03 1.87 -12.03
N ILE A 120 9.34 1.87 -10.73
CA ILE A 120 10.69 1.59 -10.25
C ILE A 120 11.13 0.19 -10.66
N PHE A 121 10.29 -0.83 -10.45
CA PHE A 121 10.66 -2.21 -10.77
C PHE A 121 10.57 -2.52 -12.26
N ALA A 122 9.71 -1.85 -13.02
CA ALA A 122 9.76 -1.92 -14.48
C ALA A 122 11.05 -1.32 -15.04
N TYR A 123 11.45 -0.14 -14.53
CA TYR A 123 12.74 0.46 -14.88
C TYR A 123 13.91 -0.48 -14.56
N LYS A 124 13.92 -1.06 -13.35
CA LYS A 124 14.93 -2.02 -12.94
C LYS A 124 14.96 -3.29 -13.81
N ALA A 125 13.80 -3.76 -14.26
CA ALA A 125 13.71 -4.90 -15.16
C ALA A 125 14.31 -4.58 -16.54
N ILE A 126 14.07 -3.37 -17.06
CA ILE A 126 14.56 -2.94 -18.38
C ILE A 126 16.07 -2.67 -18.33
N VAL A 127 16.54 -1.94 -17.32
CA VAL A 127 17.91 -1.42 -17.28
C VAL A 127 18.88 -2.40 -16.62
N ASP A 128 18.47 -3.00 -15.50
CA ASP A 128 19.34 -3.83 -14.67
C ASP A 128 19.03 -5.34 -14.80
N GLY A 129 18.09 -5.74 -15.68
CA GLY A 129 17.72 -7.14 -15.89
C GLY A 129 17.01 -7.80 -14.70
N TRP A 130 16.36 -7.00 -13.83
CA TRP A 130 15.66 -7.54 -12.68
C TRP A 130 14.41 -8.33 -13.09
N PRO A 131 13.92 -9.26 -12.23
CA PRO A 131 12.73 -10.04 -12.53
C PRO A 131 11.50 -9.16 -12.76
N TRP A 132 10.83 -9.32 -13.89
CA TRP A 132 9.56 -8.64 -14.21
C TRP A 132 8.44 -8.91 -13.20
N ALA A 133 8.54 -10.01 -12.45
CA ALA A 133 7.61 -10.35 -11.38
C ALA A 133 7.43 -9.20 -10.37
N TYR A 134 8.47 -8.42 -10.09
CA TYR A 134 8.39 -7.29 -9.15
C TYR A 134 7.61 -6.09 -9.73
N ALA A 135 7.70 -5.86 -11.04
CA ALA A 135 6.86 -4.85 -11.69
C ALA A 135 5.39 -5.30 -11.73
N VAL A 136 5.15 -6.58 -11.99
CA VAL A 136 3.81 -7.18 -11.95
C VAL A 136 3.19 -7.08 -10.55
N TYR A 137 3.99 -7.29 -9.48
CA TYR A 137 3.55 -6.99 -8.12
C TYR A 137 3.00 -5.57 -7.99
N GLY A 138 3.74 -4.57 -8.48
CA GLY A 138 3.31 -3.17 -8.43
C GLY A 138 1.98 -2.93 -9.13
N LEU A 139 1.76 -3.53 -10.31
CA LEU A 139 0.50 -3.47 -11.05
C LEU A 139 -0.66 -4.09 -10.27
N ILE A 140 -0.45 -5.28 -9.70
CA ILE A 140 -1.46 -5.96 -8.88
C ILE A 140 -1.78 -5.14 -7.63
N ALA A 141 -0.76 -4.65 -6.92
CA ALA A 141 -0.93 -3.78 -5.76
C ALA A 141 -1.73 -2.53 -6.14
N THR A 142 -1.39 -1.85 -7.25
CA THR A 142 -2.13 -0.68 -7.73
C THR A 142 -3.61 -1.01 -7.95
N SER A 143 -3.91 -2.13 -8.60
CA SER A 143 -5.27 -2.58 -8.86
C SER A 143 -6.05 -2.86 -7.56
N LEU A 144 -5.41 -3.51 -6.59
CA LEU A 144 -6.00 -3.78 -5.27
C LEU A 144 -6.28 -2.50 -4.50
N LEU A 145 -5.37 -1.53 -4.54
CA LEU A 145 -5.53 -0.25 -3.87
C LEU A 145 -6.63 0.59 -4.53
N LEU A 146 -6.68 0.64 -5.85
CA LEU A 146 -7.78 1.28 -6.59
C LEU A 146 -9.13 0.67 -6.21
N TRP A 147 -9.20 -0.65 -6.15
CA TRP A 147 -10.41 -1.35 -5.75
C TRP A 147 -10.82 -1.05 -4.31
N SER A 148 -9.88 -1.08 -3.36
CA SER A 148 -10.13 -0.79 -1.94
C SER A 148 -10.54 0.67 -1.72
N LEU A 149 -9.96 1.60 -2.49
CA LEU A 149 -10.19 3.04 -2.37
C LEU A 149 -11.34 3.57 -3.25
N ARG A 150 -12.13 2.70 -3.91
CA ARG A 150 -13.28 3.14 -4.73
C ARG A 150 -14.19 4.17 -4.05
N PRO A 151 -14.57 4.01 -2.77
CA PRO A 151 -15.40 5.01 -2.11
C PRO A 151 -14.69 6.37 -1.94
N ASN A 152 -13.38 6.35 -1.72
CA ASN A 152 -12.57 7.57 -1.60
C ASN A 152 -12.41 8.27 -2.97
N ILE A 153 -12.19 7.47 -4.02
CA ILE A 153 -12.09 7.98 -5.40
C ILE A 153 -13.41 8.64 -5.82
N LYS A 154 -14.56 8.03 -5.49
CA LYS A 154 -15.88 8.63 -5.76
C LYS A 154 -16.02 9.99 -5.06
N ARG A 155 -15.64 10.09 -3.78
CA ARG A 155 -15.65 11.37 -3.05
C ARG A 155 -14.69 12.39 -3.65
N LEU A 156 -13.50 11.95 -4.06
CA LEU A 156 -12.52 12.82 -4.73
C LEU A 156 -13.09 13.43 -6.01
N LEU A 157 -13.72 12.60 -6.85
CA LEU A 157 -14.33 13.06 -8.11
C LEU A 157 -15.55 13.97 -7.88
N ALA A 158 -16.26 13.79 -6.76
CA ALA A 158 -17.37 14.66 -6.34
C ALA A 158 -16.90 15.96 -5.67
N GLY A 159 -15.60 16.12 -5.41
CA GLY A 159 -15.07 17.29 -4.69
C GLY A 159 -15.23 17.22 -3.16
N ASP A 160 -15.72 16.11 -2.62
CA ASP A 160 -16.03 15.92 -1.19
C ASP A 160 -14.93 15.20 -0.40
N ASP A 161 -13.77 14.94 -1.03
CA ASP A 161 -12.68 14.27 -0.31
C ASP A 161 -11.90 15.27 0.56
N ARG A 162 -11.38 14.75 1.68
CA ARG A 162 -10.72 15.60 2.68
C ARG A 162 -9.36 16.05 2.20
N LEU A 163 -9.13 17.36 2.20
CA LEU A 163 -7.82 17.96 1.95
C LEU A 163 -6.92 17.88 3.19
N HIS A 164 -5.65 17.64 2.93
CA HIS A 164 -4.57 17.59 3.93
C HIS A 164 -3.37 18.42 3.42
N GLY A 165 -2.32 18.52 4.24
CA GLY A 165 -1.08 19.19 3.85
C GLY A 165 -1.25 20.68 3.55
N PHE A 166 -0.41 21.19 2.67
CA PHE A 166 -0.34 22.61 2.29
C PHE A 166 -1.67 23.17 1.73
N ARG A 167 -2.39 22.36 0.97
CA ARG A 167 -3.67 22.80 0.36
C ARG A 167 -4.82 22.98 1.35
N LYS A 168 -4.70 22.47 2.59
CA LYS A 168 -5.69 22.70 3.63
C LYS A 168 -5.58 24.11 4.22
N THR A 169 -4.42 24.75 4.10
CA THR A 169 -4.13 26.08 4.68
C THR A 169 -4.35 27.22 3.70
N MET A 170 -4.63 26.92 2.42
CA MET A 170 -5.12 27.85 1.40
C MET A 170 -6.66 27.86 1.37
#